data_95f4b955a64067219a4a40beeed883bf
#
_entry.id   95f4b955a64067219a4a40beeed883bf
#
_cell.length_a   1.000
_cell.length_b   1.000
_cell.length_c   1.000
_cell.angle_alpha   90.00
_cell.angle_beta   90.00
_cell.angle_gamma   90.00
#
_symmetry.space_group_name_H-M   'P 1'
#
loop_
_entity.id
_entity.type
_entity.pdbx_description
1 polymer ?
#
loop_
_entity_poly.entity_id
_entity_poly.type
_entity_poly.pdbx_seq_one_letter_code
_entity_poly.pdbx_strand_id
1 'polypeptide(L)'
;MAEGACRQEPDDVRTTPDADRVKQTAAEACHNAQVSLDANDVYGIHRSGFVWAEVPALFPFIDGMIEIGRRPGLTELHEVARVCQIGQATAARASATLGTGIALLCALITGHHLANGQIRKTPDAYMQALVRRARSGELNLGHTLLGRRKAVFGQEDTRASKMRISVRSSLH
;
A
#
# COMPACT_ATOMS: atom_id res chain seq x y z
N MET A 1 47.68 35.88 51.23
CA MET A 1 47.03 35.89 49.93
C MET A 1 46.91 34.45 49.51
N ALA A 2 45.74 33.88 49.71
CA ALA A 2 45.49 32.47 49.44
C ALA A 2 44.11 32.32 48.88
N GLU A 3 44.05 31.86 47.64
CA GLU A 3 42.84 31.52 46.95
C GLU A 3 42.31 30.17 47.37
N GLY A 4 41.05 30.16 47.78
CA GLY A 4 40.29 28.96 48.05
C GLY A 4 39.65 28.45 46.80
N ALA A 5 40.08 27.30 46.31
CA ALA A 5 39.43 26.59 45.20
C ALA A 5 38.31 25.71 45.76
N CYS A 6 37.05 26.07 45.44
CA CYS A 6 35.89 25.22 45.67
C CYS A 6 35.75 24.25 44.50
N ARG A 7 35.97 22.94 44.76
CA ARG A 7 35.62 21.86 43.80
C ARG A 7 34.15 21.51 44.01
N GLN A 8 33.34 21.72 42.97
CA GLN A 8 32.02 21.10 42.82
C GLN A 8 32.16 19.86 41.96
N GLU A 9 31.81 18.72 42.51
CA GLU A 9 31.60 17.46 41.81
C GLU A 9 30.25 17.54 41.07
N PRO A 10 30.15 17.09 39.82
CA PRO A 10 28.87 16.91 39.18
C PRO A 10 28.26 15.54 39.51
N ASP A 11 27.09 15.53 40.11
CA ASP A 11 26.24 14.35 40.30
C ASP A 11 25.84 13.77 38.95
N ASP A 12 26.35 12.59 38.67
CA ASP A 12 26.04 11.76 37.50
C ASP A 12 24.70 11.06 37.74
N VAL A 13 23.60 11.76 37.41
CA VAL A 13 22.25 11.18 37.40
C VAL A 13 22.12 10.32 36.15
N ARG A 14 22.49 9.05 36.26
CA ARG A 14 22.14 8.00 35.27
C ARG A 14 20.63 7.83 35.23
N THR A 15 19.98 8.56 34.31
CA THR A 15 18.59 8.30 33.92
C THR A 15 18.56 7.13 32.92
N THR A 16 18.21 5.95 33.39
CA THR A 16 17.90 4.80 32.53
C THR A 16 16.72 5.16 31.66
N PRO A 17 16.80 5.01 30.33
CA PRO A 17 15.67 5.25 29.47
C PRO A 17 14.60 4.18 29.69
N ASP A 18 13.42 4.66 30.02
CA ASP A 18 12.21 3.91 30.33
C ASP A 18 11.82 3.01 29.14
N ALA A 19 12.01 1.70 29.27
CA ALA A 19 11.74 0.71 28.24
C ALA A 19 10.23 0.64 27.86
N ASP A 20 9.37 1.14 28.73
CA ASP A 20 7.93 1.19 28.49
C ASP A 20 7.53 2.33 27.54
N ARG A 21 8.30 3.43 27.53
CA ARG A 21 8.04 4.56 26.64
C ARG A 21 8.36 4.23 25.18
N VAL A 22 9.32 3.33 24.92
CA VAL A 22 9.67 2.86 23.56
C VAL A 22 8.59 1.95 22.99
N LYS A 23 7.93 1.13 23.83
CA LYS A 23 6.83 0.26 23.38
C LYS A 23 5.56 1.04 23.08
N GLN A 24 5.26 2.10 23.83
CA GLN A 24 4.11 2.96 23.53
C GLN A 24 4.27 3.72 22.22
N THR A 25 5.46 4.29 21.93
CA THR A 25 5.71 4.99 20.67
C THR A 25 5.62 4.08 19.44
N ALA A 26 6.02 2.79 19.56
CA ALA A 26 5.89 1.83 18.46
C ALA A 26 4.42 1.44 18.18
N ALA A 27 3.61 1.27 19.23
CA ALA A 27 2.18 0.97 19.10
C ALA A 27 1.40 2.18 18.53
N GLU A 28 1.72 3.40 18.97
CA GLU A 28 1.14 4.63 18.43
C GLU A 28 1.57 4.91 17.00
N ALA A 29 2.80 4.58 16.60
CA ALA A 29 3.27 4.69 15.22
C ALA A 29 2.53 3.71 14.29
N CYS A 30 2.24 2.48 14.74
CA CYS A 30 1.43 1.53 13.99
C CYS A 30 -0.03 1.98 13.87
N HIS A 31 -0.60 2.56 14.93
CA HIS A 31 -1.97 3.05 14.93
C HIS A 31 -2.13 4.29 14.05
N ASN A 32 -1.19 5.24 14.10
CA ASN A 32 -1.17 6.41 13.23
C ASN A 32 -0.93 6.08 11.75
N ALA A 33 -0.24 4.97 11.43
CA ALA A 33 -0.10 4.51 10.05
C ALA A 33 -1.42 4.01 9.45
N GLN A 34 -2.33 3.50 10.28
CA GLN A 34 -3.68 3.04 9.89
C GLN A 34 -4.66 4.22 9.75
N VAL A 35 -4.60 5.19 10.65
CA VAL A 35 -5.49 6.36 10.70
C VAL A 35 -5.28 7.32 9.52
N SER A 36 -4.09 7.34 8.90
CA SER A 36 -3.82 8.23 7.76
C SER A 36 -4.52 7.83 6.45
N LEU A 37 -5.08 6.60 6.37
CA LEU A 37 -5.97 6.17 5.28
C LEU A 37 -7.44 6.51 5.56
N ASP A 38 -7.83 6.63 6.84
CA ASP A 38 -9.22 6.80 7.25
C ASP A 38 -9.71 8.26 7.15
N ALA A 39 -8.82 9.25 7.20
CA ALA A 39 -9.19 10.67 7.20
C ALA A 39 -9.75 11.17 5.86
N ASN A 40 -9.53 10.45 4.75
CA ASN A 40 -10.07 10.81 3.44
C ASN A 40 -10.16 9.56 2.56
N ASP A 41 -11.28 8.84 2.59
CA ASP A 41 -11.59 7.79 1.59
C ASP A 41 -11.90 8.43 0.22
N VAL A 42 -11.09 9.43 -0.16
CA VAL A 42 -11.23 10.22 -1.38
C VAL A 42 -11.25 9.34 -2.62
N TYR A 43 -10.59 8.19 -2.57
CA TYR A 43 -10.51 7.25 -3.69
C TYR A 43 -11.33 5.98 -3.49
N GLY A 44 -12.19 5.90 -2.47
CA GLY A 44 -13.04 4.76 -2.18
C GLY A 44 -12.30 3.49 -1.74
N ILE A 45 -11.03 3.59 -1.36
CA ILE A 45 -10.17 2.44 -1.06
C ILE A 45 -10.63 1.73 0.20
N HIS A 46 -10.94 2.47 1.25
CA HIS A 46 -11.43 1.92 2.52
C HIS A 46 -12.74 1.14 2.34
N ARG A 47 -13.67 1.68 1.56
CA ARG A 47 -14.95 1.02 1.25
C ARG A 47 -14.80 -0.26 0.44
N SER A 48 -13.70 -0.43 -0.27
CA SER A 48 -13.40 -1.69 -1.00
C SER A 48 -12.96 -2.82 -0.07
N GLY A 49 -12.64 -2.53 1.19
CA GLY A 49 -12.04 -3.47 2.14
C GLY A 49 -10.63 -3.90 1.75
N PHE A 50 -9.95 -3.13 0.90
CA PHE A 50 -8.59 -3.43 0.44
C PHE A 50 -7.58 -3.33 1.57
N VAL A 51 -6.69 -4.31 1.65
CA VAL A 51 -5.52 -4.32 2.53
C VAL A 51 -4.25 -4.59 1.72
N TRP A 52 -3.13 -3.97 2.10
CA TRP A 52 -1.86 -4.12 1.37
C TRP A 52 -1.36 -5.57 1.32
N ALA A 53 -1.69 -6.40 2.30
CA ALA A 53 -1.35 -7.82 2.31
C ALA A 53 -1.95 -8.62 1.15
N GLU A 54 -3.02 -8.14 0.53
CA GLU A 54 -3.67 -8.79 -0.61
C GLU A 54 -3.00 -8.46 -1.96
N VAL A 55 -2.10 -7.48 -2.01
CA VAL A 55 -1.48 -7.00 -3.25
C VAL A 55 -0.83 -8.12 -4.07
N PRO A 56 -0.04 -9.05 -3.53
CA PRO A 56 0.53 -10.15 -4.32
C PRO A 56 -0.53 -11.05 -4.95
N ALA A 57 -1.62 -11.34 -4.24
CA ALA A 57 -2.72 -12.13 -4.76
C ALA A 57 -3.51 -11.39 -5.84
N LEU A 58 -3.75 -10.08 -5.65
CA LEU A 58 -4.47 -9.25 -6.61
C LEU A 58 -3.65 -8.94 -7.86
N PHE A 59 -2.33 -8.85 -7.74
CA PHE A 59 -1.41 -8.45 -8.81
C PHE A 59 -0.21 -9.40 -8.88
N PRO A 60 -0.39 -10.66 -9.30
CA PRO A 60 0.66 -11.68 -9.26
C PRO A 60 1.90 -11.37 -10.10
N PHE A 61 1.82 -10.41 -11.03
CA PHE A 61 2.97 -10.00 -11.84
C PHE A 61 4.06 -9.23 -11.08
N ILE A 62 3.80 -8.89 -9.80
CA ILE A 62 4.74 -8.19 -8.92
C ILE A 62 5.24 -9.08 -7.77
N ASP A 63 5.06 -10.38 -7.87
CA ASP A 63 5.47 -11.29 -6.82
C ASP A 63 6.96 -11.11 -6.47
N GLY A 64 7.24 -11.00 -5.18
CA GLY A 64 8.59 -10.73 -4.65
C GLY A 64 9.06 -9.27 -4.75
N MET A 65 8.32 -8.35 -5.39
CA MET A 65 8.71 -6.94 -5.51
C MET A 65 8.25 -6.05 -4.36
N ILE A 66 7.18 -6.44 -3.67
CA ILE A 66 6.61 -5.69 -2.56
C ILE A 66 6.66 -6.55 -1.31
N GLU A 67 7.31 -6.04 -0.29
CA GLU A 67 7.39 -6.68 1.01
C GLU A 67 6.02 -6.61 1.72
N ILE A 68 5.47 -7.78 2.06
CA ILE A 68 4.16 -7.89 2.70
C ILE A 68 4.24 -7.28 4.11
N GLY A 69 3.31 -6.38 4.42
CA GLY A 69 3.19 -5.77 5.75
C GLY A 69 3.97 -4.48 5.95
N ARG A 70 4.80 -4.08 4.99
CA ARG A 70 5.48 -2.80 5.01
C ARG A 70 4.72 -1.75 4.17
N ARG A 71 4.69 -0.51 4.66
CA ARG A 71 4.17 0.60 3.85
C ARG A 71 5.06 0.80 2.64
N PRO A 72 4.52 0.73 1.41
CA PRO A 72 5.33 0.85 0.21
C PRO A 72 5.99 2.23 0.12
N GLY A 73 7.28 2.23 -0.22
CA GLY A 73 8.10 3.41 -0.41
C GLY A 73 8.23 3.83 -1.88
N LEU A 74 9.08 4.82 -2.13
CA LEU A 74 9.40 5.27 -3.49
C LEU A 74 10.16 4.22 -4.31
N THR A 75 10.97 3.39 -3.66
CA THR A 75 11.74 2.34 -4.32
C THR A 75 10.80 1.32 -4.97
N GLU A 76 9.82 0.82 -4.22
CA GLU A 76 8.82 -0.12 -4.72
C GLU A 76 7.98 0.49 -5.85
N LEU A 77 7.62 1.77 -5.73
CA LEU A 77 6.92 2.48 -6.81
C LEU A 77 7.76 2.52 -8.09
N HIS A 78 9.05 2.80 -7.99
CA HIS A 78 9.94 2.88 -9.15
C HIS A 78 10.16 1.50 -9.81
N GLU A 79 10.28 0.45 -9.01
CA GLU A 79 10.41 -0.92 -9.51
C GLU A 79 9.15 -1.38 -10.22
N VAL A 80 7.99 -1.20 -9.61
CA VAL A 80 6.69 -1.50 -10.23
C VAL A 80 6.48 -0.67 -11.49
N ALA A 81 6.78 0.63 -11.46
CA ALA A 81 6.67 1.49 -12.64
C ALA A 81 7.51 0.98 -13.81
N ARG A 82 8.75 0.53 -13.54
CA ARG A 82 9.64 -0.06 -14.55
C ARG A 82 9.03 -1.31 -15.18
N VAL A 83 8.50 -2.23 -14.37
CA VAL A 83 7.85 -3.46 -14.85
C VAL A 83 6.59 -3.15 -15.65
N CYS A 84 5.81 -2.17 -15.20
CA CYS A 84 4.60 -1.71 -15.87
C CYS A 84 4.85 -0.79 -17.07
N GLN A 85 6.12 -0.58 -17.48
CA GLN A 85 6.52 0.29 -18.58
C GLN A 85 6.05 1.75 -18.39
N ILE A 86 6.02 2.21 -17.15
CA ILE A 86 5.70 3.60 -16.78
C ILE A 86 7.01 4.36 -16.62
N GLY A 87 7.12 5.52 -17.27
CA GLY A 87 8.31 6.37 -17.17
C GLY A 87 8.52 6.88 -15.74
N GLN A 88 9.78 6.91 -15.28
CA GLN A 88 10.15 7.33 -13.93
C GLN A 88 9.66 8.75 -13.60
N ALA A 89 9.72 9.67 -14.58
CA ALA A 89 9.20 11.03 -14.40
C ALA A 89 7.68 11.05 -14.14
N THR A 90 6.92 10.16 -14.78
CA THR A 90 5.48 10.02 -14.56
C THR A 90 5.18 9.41 -13.19
N ALA A 91 5.93 8.39 -12.77
CA ALA A 91 5.80 7.79 -11.44
C ALA A 91 6.13 8.80 -10.33
N ALA A 92 7.21 9.56 -10.47
CA ALA A 92 7.60 10.61 -9.52
C ALA A 92 6.53 11.72 -9.44
N ARG A 93 5.99 12.17 -10.56
CA ARG A 93 4.91 13.17 -10.60
C ARG A 93 3.64 12.65 -9.94
N ALA A 94 3.29 11.39 -10.18
CA ALA A 94 2.15 10.75 -9.54
C ALA A 94 2.33 10.68 -8.02
N SER A 95 3.52 10.28 -7.55
CA SER A 95 3.85 10.25 -6.12
C SER A 95 3.75 11.62 -5.47
N ALA A 96 4.27 12.66 -6.12
CA ALA A 96 4.17 14.04 -5.62
C ALA A 96 2.72 14.56 -5.57
N THR A 97 1.85 14.08 -6.46
CA THR A 97 0.45 14.54 -6.54
C THR A 97 -0.49 13.77 -5.62
N LEU A 98 -0.32 12.44 -5.52
CA LEU A 98 -1.27 11.52 -4.88
C LEU A 98 -0.72 10.91 -3.58
N GLY A 99 0.56 11.10 -3.31
CA GLY A 99 1.29 10.31 -2.33
C GLY A 99 1.70 8.93 -2.86
N THR A 100 2.78 8.38 -2.29
CA THR A 100 3.44 7.17 -2.81
C THR A 100 2.51 5.95 -2.85
N GLY A 101 1.70 5.72 -1.81
CA GLY A 101 0.80 4.58 -1.75
C GLY A 101 -0.26 4.58 -2.85
N ILE A 102 -0.91 5.73 -3.08
CA ILE A 102 -1.93 5.87 -4.15
C ILE A 102 -1.28 5.78 -5.54
N ALA A 103 -0.13 6.40 -5.72
CA ALA A 103 0.63 6.30 -6.96
C ALA A 103 1.01 4.84 -7.28
N LEU A 104 1.42 4.06 -6.28
CA LEU A 104 1.71 2.65 -6.43
C LEU A 104 0.46 1.85 -6.83
N LEU A 105 -0.69 2.08 -6.19
CA LEU A 105 -1.96 1.44 -6.61
C LEU A 105 -2.32 1.78 -8.06
N CYS A 106 -2.14 3.03 -8.47
CA CYS A 106 -2.33 3.43 -9.86
C CYS A 106 -1.37 2.71 -10.82
N ALA A 107 -0.11 2.51 -10.43
CA ALA A 107 0.87 1.76 -11.21
C ALA A 107 0.50 0.28 -11.32
N LEU A 108 0.05 -0.35 -10.21
CA LEU A 108 -0.42 -1.74 -10.18
C LEU A 108 -1.64 -1.94 -11.09
N ILE A 109 -2.63 -1.05 -11.03
CA ILE A 109 -3.81 -1.08 -11.90
C ILE A 109 -3.39 -0.91 -13.36
N THR A 110 -2.44 0.01 -13.64
CA THR A 110 -1.89 0.19 -14.99
C THR A 110 -1.23 -1.08 -15.50
N GLY A 111 -0.38 -1.73 -14.70
CA GLY A 111 0.27 -3.00 -15.05
C GLY A 111 -0.74 -4.12 -15.29
N HIS A 112 -1.79 -4.19 -14.48
CA HIS A 112 -2.87 -5.14 -14.70
C HIS A 112 -3.60 -4.92 -16.03
N HIS A 113 -3.94 -3.68 -16.36
CA HIS A 113 -4.57 -3.36 -17.65
C HIS A 113 -3.62 -3.59 -18.83
N LEU A 114 -2.30 -3.36 -18.63
CA LEU A 114 -1.29 -3.69 -19.63
C LEU A 114 -1.26 -5.21 -19.91
N ALA A 115 -1.18 -6.02 -18.86
CA ALA A 115 -1.15 -7.49 -18.96
C ALA A 115 -2.40 -8.07 -19.64
N ASN A 116 -3.55 -7.40 -19.51
CA ASN A 116 -4.82 -7.81 -20.15
C ASN A 116 -5.05 -7.15 -21.53
N GLY A 117 -4.08 -6.44 -22.09
CA GLY A 117 -4.20 -5.78 -23.38
C GLY A 117 -5.27 -4.67 -23.44
N GLN A 118 -5.64 -4.09 -22.29
CA GLN A 118 -6.69 -3.09 -22.19
C GLN A 118 -6.19 -1.66 -22.42
N ILE A 119 -4.87 -1.47 -22.48
CA ILE A 119 -4.25 -0.16 -22.72
C ILE A 119 -4.16 0.10 -24.24
N ARG A 120 -4.93 1.08 -24.71
CA ARG A 120 -4.99 1.44 -26.15
C ARG A 120 -3.82 2.30 -26.62
N LYS A 121 -3.16 3.05 -25.72
CA LYS A 121 -2.04 3.95 -26.06
C LYS A 121 -0.78 3.42 -25.38
N THR A 122 -0.28 4.12 -24.37
CA THR A 122 0.88 3.71 -23.60
C THR A 122 0.53 3.63 -22.12
N PRO A 123 1.21 2.76 -21.34
CA PRO A 123 1.04 2.70 -19.88
C PRO A 123 1.26 4.06 -19.22
N ASP A 124 2.23 4.82 -19.72
CA ASP A 124 2.55 6.16 -19.25
C ASP A 124 1.37 7.12 -19.43
N ALA A 125 0.75 7.14 -20.62
CA ALA A 125 -0.43 7.95 -20.88
C ALA A 125 -1.63 7.53 -20.03
N TYR A 126 -1.79 6.23 -19.76
CA TYR A 126 -2.83 5.71 -18.88
C TYR A 126 -2.62 6.17 -17.44
N MET A 127 -1.40 6.04 -16.91
CA MET A 127 -1.03 6.53 -15.58
C MET A 127 -1.29 8.04 -15.43
N GLN A 128 -0.91 8.84 -16.43
CA GLN A 128 -1.19 10.27 -16.45
C GLN A 128 -2.68 10.57 -16.46
N ALA A 129 -3.50 9.76 -17.13
CA ALA A 129 -4.96 9.90 -17.10
C ALA A 129 -5.53 9.63 -15.70
N LEU A 130 -5.01 8.63 -14.98
CA LEU A 130 -5.39 8.38 -13.58
C LEU A 130 -5.05 9.56 -12.67
N VAL A 131 -3.86 10.15 -12.83
CA VAL A 131 -3.44 11.35 -12.07
C VAL A 131 -4.35 12.53 -12.36
N ARG A 132 -4.75 12.74 -13.63
CA ARG A 132 -5.71 13.81 -13.97
C ARG A 132 -7.07 13.59 -13.32
N ARG A 133 -7.61 12.37 -13.38
CA ARG A 133 -8.88 12.00 -12.73
C ARG A 133 -8.84 12.17 -11.21
N ALA A 134 -7.69 11.90 -10.60
CA ALA A 134 -7.50 12.15 -9.18
C ALA A 134 -7.60 13.65 -8.83
N ARG A 135 -7.01 14.51 -9.67
CA ARG A 135 -7.09 15.97 -9.49
C ARG A 135 -8.50 16.53 -9.67
N SER A 136 -9.29 15.94 -10.54
CA SER A 136 -10.71 16.31 -10.72
C SER A 136 -11.65 15.67 -9.70
N GLY A 137 -11.15 14.83 -8.77
CA GLY A 137 -11.98 14.12 -7.80
C GLY A 137 -12.79 12.95 -8.39
N GLU A 138 -12.51 12.57 -9.63
CA GLU A 138 -13.22 11.51 -10.36
C GLU A 138 -12.58 10.13 -10.23
N LEU A 139 -11.41 10.03 -9.58
CA LEU A 139 -10.71 8.77 -9.40
C LEU A 139 -11.37 7.93 -8.31
N ASN A 140 -11.86 6.76 -8.68
CA ASN A 140 -12.40 5.77 -7.74
C ASN A 140 -11.61 4.46 -7.85
N LEU A 141 -10.54 4.34 -7.10
CA LEU A 141 -9.71 3.13 -7.04
C LEU A 141 -10.44 1.99 -6.32
N GLY A 142 -11.26 2.32 -5.33
CA GLY A 142 -12.01 1.33 -4.54
C GLY A 142 -12.92 0.46 -5.41
N HIS A 143 -13.58 1.02 -6.40
CA HIS A 143 -14.40 0.24 -7.34
C HIS A 143 -13.56 -0.77 -8.14
N THR A 144 -12.41 -0.36 -8.63
CA THR A 144 -11.49 -1.24 -9.38
C THR A 144 -10.93 -2.35 -8.48
N LEU A 145 -10.50 -2.00 -7.27
CA LEU A 145 -9.98 -2.94 -6.28
C LEU A 145 -11.06 -3.94 -5.83
N LEU A 146 -12.29 -3.49 -5.59
CA LEU A 146 -13.40 -4.36 -5.24
C LEU A 146 -13.72 -5.36 -6.36
N GLY A 147 -13.73 -4.92 -7.62
CA GLY A 147 -13.91 -5.78 -8.77
C GLY A 147 -12.80 -6.85 -8.87
N ARG A 148 -11.54 -6.46 -8.64
CA ARG A 148 -10.40 -7.38 -8.60
C ARG A 148 -10.52 -8.40 -7.46
N ARG A 149 -10.83 -7.95 -6.25
CA ARG A 149 -11.03 -8.84 -5.09
C ARG A 149 -12.13 -9.87 -5.36
N LYS A 150 -13.25 -9.46 -5.91
CA LYS A 150 -14.33 -10.39 -6.31
C LYS A 150 -13.87 -11.38 -7.38
N ALA A 151 -13.06 -10.96 -8.35
CA ALA A 151 -12.54 -11.85 -9.38
C ALA A 151 -11.55 -12.88 -8.83
N VAL A 152 -10.69 -12.50 -7.88
CA VAL A 152 -9.67 -13.38 -7.30
C VAL A 152 -10.27 -14.26 -6.20
N PHE A 153 -10.90 -13.68 -5.20
CA PHE A 153 -11.38 -14.40 -4.01
C PHE A 153 -12.80 -14.96 -4.15
N GLY A 154 -13.67 -14.31 -4.92
CA GLY A 154 -15.04 -14.78 -5.16
C GLY A 154 -15.11 -16.05 -6.00
N GLN A 155 -14.07 -16.41 -6.75
CA GLN A 155 -14.00 -17.68 -7.47
C GLN A 155 -13.70 -18.87 -6.54
N GLU A 156 -13.01 -18.65 -5.43
CA GLU A 156 -12.70 -19.70 -4.46
C GLU A 156 -13.96 -20.20 -3.77
N ASP A 157 -14.86 -19.31 -3.38
CA ASP A 157 -16.15 -19.67 -2.76
C ASP A 157 -17.02 -20.48 -3.73
N THR A 158 -17.01 -20.14 -5.00
CA THR A 158 -17.76 -20.86 -6.05
C THR A 158 -17.17 -22.25 -6.32
N ARG A 159 -15.85 -22.40 -6.30
CA ARG A 159 -15.17 -23.70 -6.46
C ARG A 159 -15.39 -24.61 -5.25
N ALA A 160 -15.26 -24.07 -4.03
CA ALA A 160 -15.50 -24.81 -2.80
C ALA A 160 -16.96 -25.27 -2.70
N SER A 161 -17.93 -24.42 -3.10
CA SER A 161 -19.35 -24.77 -3.14
C SER A 161 -19.66 -25.85 -4.16
N LYS A 162 -19.04 -25.80 -5.35
CA LYS A 162 -19.23 -26.79 -6.41
C LYS A 162 -18.65 -28.16 -6.05
N MET A 163 -17.52 -28.17 -5.35
CA MET A 163 -16.90 -29.41 -4.84
C MET A 163 -17.76 -30.10 -3.77
N ARG A 164 -18.40 -29.33 -2.87
CA ARG A 164 -19.31 -29.86 -1.85
C ARG A 164 -20.59 -30.48 -2.44
N ILE A 165 -21.08 -29.95 -3.55
CA ILE A 165 -22.27 -30.51 -4.24
C ILE A 165 -21.92 -31.81 -4.96
N SER A 166 -20.75 -31.89 -5.59
CA SER A 166 -20.32 -33.10 -6.33
C SER A 166 -20.11 -34.32 -5.41
N VAL A 167 -19.61 -34.12 -4.21
CA VAL A 167 -19.40 -35.21 -3.23
C VAL A 167 -20.72 -35.77 -2.70
N ARG A 168 -21.77 -34.94 -2.59
CA ARG A 168 -23.11 -35.40 -2.16
C ARG A 168 -23.85 -36.25 -3.20
N SER A 169 -23.55 -36.05 -4.48
CA SER A 169 -24.22 -36.79 -5.59
C SER A 169 -23.61 -38.17 -5.84
N SER A 170 -22.45 -38.51 -5.27
CA SER A 170 -21.76 -39.76 -5.46
C SER A 170 -22.07 -40.83 -4.36
N LEU A 171 -23.01 -40.54 -3.45
CA LEU A 171 -23.36 -41.38 -2.30
C LEU A 171 -24.81 -41.88 -2.37
N HIS A 172 -25.39 -41.97 -3.58
CA HIS A 172 -26.71 -42.56 -3.79
C HIS A 172 -26.64 -43.69 -4.82
#